data_58fee467cc5a0e5425cfadb8698e26b1
#
_entry.id   58fee467cc5a0e5425cfadb8698e26b1
#
_cell.length_a   1.000
_cell.length_b   1.000
_cell.length_c   1.000
_cell.angle_alpha   90.00
_cell.angle_beta   90.00
_cell.angle_gamma   90.00
#
_symmetry.space_group_name_H-M   'P 1'
#
loop_
_entity.id
_entity.type
_entity.pdbx_description
1 polymer ?
#
loop_
_entity_poly.entity_id
_entity_poly.type
_entity_poly.pdbx_seq_one_letter_code
_entity_poly.pdbx_strand_id
1 'polypeptide(L)'
;MKRSSNLIASLLLAIFLFSCSTVAVTGRKQLNLISGPQIITLSATQYDEVLKTSKLSTNKVQTEMIRKVGTRIQGAVETYMKSINRSDLLAGFNWEYNLIQDDTTVNAWCMPGGKVAFYTAILPICKDETGIAVVMGHEVAHAVANHGAERMSEQLLAQVGLEAIGTIMGENPTLTQQTLFQAVGMGTQLGLLKFSRTHESEADRMGLIFMAMAGYDPAQAPEFWKRMAANSGGQQVPQLLSTHPADETRIADLNRWLPEAQKYYKP
;
A
#
# COMPACT_ATOMS: atom_id res chain seq x y z
N MET A 1 24.21 -16.90 34.84
CA MET A 1 24.28 -16.70 33.39
C MET A 1 23.33 -17.59 32.57
N LYS A 2 23.20 -18.90 32.75
CA LYS A 2 22.27 -19.75 31.96
C LYS A 2 20.77 -19.45 32.16
N ARG A 3 20.32 -18.96 33.30
CA ARG A 3 18.90 -18.62 33.56
C ARG A 3 18.47 -17.33 32.82
N SER A 4 19.34 -16.34 32.72
CA SER A 4 19.04 -15.09 31.95
C SER A 4 19.00 -15.32 30.43
N SER A 5 19.85 -16.20 29.91
CA SER A 5 19.86 -16.60 28.51
C SER A 5 18.56 -17.30 28.08
N ASN A 6 18.01 -18.18 28.93
CA ASN A 6 16.76 -18.87 28.65
C ASN A 6 15.53 -17.93 28.72
N LEU A 7 15.55 -16.93 29.60
CA LEU A 7 14.50 -15.92 29.69
C LEU A 7 14.50 -15.02 28.46
N ILE A 8 15.67 -14.60 27.99
CA ILE A 8 15.81 -13.80 26.77
C ILE A 8 15.36 -14.60 25.53
N ALA A 9 15.77 -15.88 25.44
CA ALA A 9 15.33 -16.75 24.34
C ALA A 9 13.82 -16.99 24.34
N SER A 10 13.20 -17.15 25.51
CA SER A 10 11.75 -17.31 25.65
C SER A 10 10.98 -16.01 25.31
N LEU A 11 11.53 -14.86 25.68
CA LEU A 11 10.96 -13.54 25.35
C LEU A 11 11.03 -13.26 23.85
N LEU A 12 12.17 -13.57 23.22
CA LEU A 12 12.36 -13.46 21.77
C LEU A 12 11.42 -14.38 21.00
N LEU A 13 11.23 -15.62 21.46
CA LEU A 13 10.28 -16.56 20.87
C LEU A 13 8.83 -16.06 21.01
N ALA A 14 8.47 -15.47 22.14
CA ALA A 14 7.15 -14.89 22.37
C ALA A 14 6.91 -13.69 21.42
N ILE A 15 7.88 -12.79 21.26
CA ILE A 15 7.78 -11.65 20.32
C ILE A 15 7.55 -12.15 18.89
N PHE A 16 8.25 -13.20 18.44
CA PHE A 16 8.05 -13.79 17.12
C PHE A 16 6.65 -14.40 16.93
N LEU A 17 6.08 -14.99 17.97
CA LEU A 17 4.74 -15.60 17.90
C LEU A 17 3.61 -14.56 17.83
N PHE A 18 3.80 -13.37 18.42
CA PHE A 18 2.80 -12.29 18.45
C PHE A 18 2.94 -11.28 17.30
N SER A 19 4.09 -11.22 16.61
CA SER A 19 4.34 -10.27 15.53
C SER A 19 3.97 -10.79 14.13
N CYS A 20 3.46 -12.02 14.01
CA CYS A 20 3.07 -12.58 12.72
C CYS A 20 1.59 -12.35 12.47
N SER A 21 1.27 -11.51 11.48
CA SER A 21 -0.06 -11.43 10.88
C SER A 21 -0.12 -12.19 9.55
N THR A 22 -1.32 -12.35 8.98
CA THR A 22 -1.49 -12.98 7.67
C THR A 22 -2.16 -12.03 6.70
N VAL A 23 -1.65 -11.98 5.48
CA VAL A 23 -2.30 -11.27 4.37
C VAL A 23 -3.61 -11.98 4.04
N ALA A 24 -4.72 -11.23 4.04
CA ALA A 24 -6.06 -11.79 4.01
C ALA A 24 -6.36 -12.66 2.78
N VAL A 25 -5.87 -12.28 1.60
CA VAL A 25 -6.20 -12.94 0.33
C VAL A 25 -5.25 -14.09 0.00
N THR A 26 -3.98 -13.93 0.36
CA THR A 26 -2.94 -14.90 -0.01
C THR A 26 -2.60 -15.88 1.12
N GLY A 27 -2.96 -15.54 2.37
CA GLY A 27 -2.61 -16.33 3.56
C GLY A 27 -1.13 -16.28 3.92
N ARG A 28 -0.31 -15.45 3.23
CA ARG A 28 1.12 -15.29 3.54
C ARG A 28 1.30 -14.69 4.93
N LYS A 29 2.25 -15.23 5.67
CA LYS A 29 2.66 -14.64 6.93
C LYS A 29 3.55 -13.43 6.70
N GLN A 30 3.35 -12.37 7.46
CA GLN A 30 4.12 -11.13 7.39
C GLN A 30 4.56 -10.69 8.79
N LEU A 31 5.69 -9.98 8.84
CA LEU A 31 6.23 -9.40 10.06
C LEU A 31 5.62 -8.01 10.28
N ASN A 32 4.83 -7.84 11.33
CA ASN A 32 4.27 -6.54 11.71
C ASN A 32 4.68 -6.22 13.16
N LEU A 33 5.79 -5.49 13.32
CA LEU A 33 6.24 -4.97 14.60
C LEU A 33 5.48 -3.70 14.99
N ILE A 34 4.87 -3.01 14.01
CA ILE A 34 4.12 -1.78 14.20
C ILE A 34 2.64 -2.13 14.23
N SER A 35 1.93 -1.72 15.27
CA SER A 35 0.49 -2.00 15.38
C SER A 35 -0.33 -1.23 14.34
N GLY A 36 -1.49 -1.78 13.96
CA GLY A 36 -2.42 -1.12 13.03
C GLY A 36 -2.77 0.32 13.42
N PRO A 37 -3.17 0.61 14.68
CA PRO A 37 -3.43 1.99 15.10
C PRO A 37 -2.22 2.93 14.98
N GLN A 38 -1.01 2.45 15.28
CA GLN A 38 0.22 3.25 15.16
C GLN A 38 0.51 3.62 13.71
N ILE A 39 0.46 2.66 12.79
CA ILE A 39 0.73 2.93 11.38
C ILE A 39 -0.33 3.84 10.76
N ILE A 40 -1.60 3.71 11.14
CA ILE A 40 -2.69 4.58 10.68
C ILE A 40 -2.48 6.02 11.18
N THR A 41 -2.12 6.21 12.46
CA THR A 41 -1.85 7.54 13.00
C THR A 41 -0.65 8.20 12.31
N LEU A 42 0.42 7.44 12.10
CA LEU A 42 1.61 7.90 11.37
C LEU A 42 1.26 8.32 9.93
N SER A 43 0.48 7.49 9.24
CA SER A 43 0.02 7.73 7.89
C SER A 43 -0.83 9.00 7.79
N ALA A 44 -1.76 9.20 8.71
CA ALA A 44 -2.60 10.40 8.73
C ALA A 44 -1.75 11.66 8.90
N THR A 45 -0.79 11.65 9.82
CA THR A 45 0.13 12.78 10.02
C THR A 45 0.96 13.08 8.77
N GLN A 46 1.52 12.06 8.13
CA GLN A 46 2.31 12.23 6.91
C GLN A 46 1.45 12.71 5.73
N TYR A 47 0.23 12.18 5.61
CA TYR A 47 -0.71 12.60 4.59
C TYR A 47 -1.04 14.09 4.72
N ASP A 48 -1.35 14.57 5.93
CA ASP A 48 -1.63 15.97 6.20
C ASP A 48 -0.44 16.87 5.83
N GLU A 49 0.79 16.44 6.14
CA GLU A 49 2.00 17.19 5.76
C GLU A 49 2.19 17.24 4.23
N VAL A 50 1.93 16.12 3.53
CA VAL A 50 1.97 16.11 2.06
C VAL A 50 0.93 17.08 1.48
N LEU A 51 -0.30 17.07 1.98
CA LEU A 51 -1.35 17.98 1.48
C LEU A 51 -1.05 19.45 1.77
N LYS A 52 -0.44 19.78 2.92
CA LYS A 52 -0.03 21.15 3.26
C LYS A 52 1.07 21.68 2.33
N THR A 53 1.98 20.80 1.89
CA THR A 53 3.14 21.17 1.08
C THR A 53 2.91 21.03 -0.41
N SER A 54 1.84 20.32 -0.82
CA SER A 54 1.50 20.07 -2.22
C SER A 54 0.42 21.03 -2.72
N LYS A 55 0.45 21.32 -3.99
CA LYS A 55 -0.64 22.04 -4.67
C LYS A 55 -1.73 21.06 -5.08
N LEU A 56 -2.92 21.16 -4.51
CA LEU A 56 -4.05 20.34 -4.95
C LEU A 56 -4.59 20.83 -6.31
N SER A 57 -5.01 19.88 -7.14
CA SER A 57 -5.61 20.19 -8.43
C SER A 57 -6.95 20.91 -8.27
N THR A 58 -7.13 21.97 -9.04
CA THR A 58 -8.39 22.71 -9.16
C THR A 58 -9.27 22.22 -10.31
N ASN A 59 -8.81 21.23 -11.09
CA ASN A 59 -9.58 20.61 -12.15
C ASN A 59 -10.68 19.72 -11.56
N LYS A 60 -11.89 20.27 -11.49
CA LYS A 60 -13.05 19.59 -10.89
C LYS A 60 -13.36 18.25 -11.55
N VAL A 61 -13.26 18.16 -12.89
CA VAL A 61 -13.57 16.93 -13.63
C VAL A 61 -12.61 15.80 -13.24
N GLN A 62 -11.31 16.08 -13.25
CA GLN A 62 -10.29 15.09 -12.88
C GLN A 62 -10.37 14.71 -11.40
N THR A 63 -10.57 15.69 -10.51
CA THR A 63 -10.69 15.43 -9.07
C THR A 63 -11.91 14.58 -8.76
N GLU A 64 -13.05 14.86 -9.40
CA GLU A 64 -14.28 14.08 -9.22
C GLU A 64 -14.13 12.65 -9.76
N MET A 65 -13.41 12.48 -10.88
CA MET A 65 -13.09 11.16 -11.42
C MET A 65 -12.29 10.31 -10.43
N ILE A 66 -11.25 10.89 -9.79
CA ILE A 66 -10.46 10.21 -8.75
C ILE A 66 -11.36 9.83 -7.57
N ARG A 67 -12.20 10.74 -7.08
CA ARG A 67 -13.14 10.48 -5.96
C ARG A 67 -14.15 9.39 -6.29
N LYS A 68 -14.74 9.45 -7.48
CA LYS A 68 -15.70 8.46 -7.96
C LYS A 68 -15.10 7.06 -7.99
N VAL A 69 -13.93 6.91 -8.62
CA VAL A 69 -13.22 5.63 -8.67
C VAL A 69 -12.86 5.17 -7.26
N GLY A 70 -12.33 6.08 -6.43
CA GLY A 70 -11.97 5.79 -5.04
C GLY A 70 -13.14 5.27 -4.22
N THR A 71 -14.29 5.92 -4.28
CA THR A 71 -15.51 5.48 -3.57
C THR A 71 -15.99 4.11 -4.04
N ARG A 72 -15.91 3.80 -5.34
CA ARG A 72 -16.28 2.48 -5.86
C ARG A 72 -15.30 1.39 -5.41
N ILE A 73 -14.00 1.66 -5.44
CA ILE A 73 -12.96 0.74 -4.93
C ILE A 73 -13.14 0.52 -3.42
N GLN A 74 -13.35 1.58 -2.64
CA GLN A 74 -13.67 1.47 -1.20
C GLN A 74 -14.83 0.51 -0.94
N GLY A 75 -15.97 0.71 -1.61
CA GLY A 75 -17.16 -0.15 -1.45
C GLY A 75 -16.87 -1.62 -1.82
N ALA A 76 -16.05 -1.85 -2.85
CA ALA A 76 -15.60 -3.18 -3.24
C ALA A 76 -14.72 -3.82 -2.15
N VAL A 77 -13.76 -3.09 -1.62
CA VAL A 77 -12.86 -3.54 -0.53
C VAL A 77 -13.65 -3.89 0.72
N GLU A 78 -14.53 -3.00 1.17
CA GLU A 78 -15.36 -3.22 2.36
C GLU A 78 -16.26 -4.46 2.20
N THR A 79 -16.87 -4.62 1.02
CA THR A 79 -17.69 -5.79 0.68
C THR A 79 -16.87 -7.07 0.65
N TYR A 80 -15.69 -7.04 0.01
CA TYR A 80 -14.80 -8.20 -0.06
C TYR A 80 -14.31 -8.62 1.32
N MET A 81 -13.80 -7.68 2.12
CA MET A 81 -13.30 -7.97 3.47
C MET A 81 -14.39 -8.53 4.38
N LYS A 82 -15.62 -8.02 4.25
CA LYS A 82 -16.78 -8.58 4.95
C LYS A 82 -17.08 -10.02 4.52
N SER A 83 -16.99 -10.32 3.23
CA SER A 83 -17.28 -11.66 2.69
C SER A 83 -16.31 -12.75 3.18
N ILE A 84 -15.09 -12.37 3.52
CA ILE A 84 -14.05 -13.28 4.06
C ILE A 84 -13.87 -13.16 5.58
N ASN A 85 -14.80 -12.47 6.28
CA ASN A 85 -14.76 -12.21 7.73
C ASN A 85 -13.46 -11.53 8.21
N ARG A 86 -12.94 -10.57 7.43
CA ARG A 86 -11.72 -9.80 7.73
C ARG A 86 -11.95 -8.29 7.71
N SER A 87 -13.15 -7.84 8.10
CA SER A 87 -13.44 -6.41 8.29
C SER A 87 -12.55 -5.75 9.36
N ASP A 88 -11.96 -6.55 10.24
CA ASP A 88 -10.97 -6.11 11.23
C ASP A 88 -9.77 -5.38 10.61
N LEU A 89 -9.37 -5.77 9.39
CA LEU A 89 -8.25 -5.14 8.66
C LEU A 89 -8.54 -3.71 8.21
N LEU A 90 -9.81 -3.32 8.18
CA LEU A 90 -10.23 -1.96 7.83
C LEU A 90 -10.52 -1.09 9.06
N ALA A 91 -10.25 -1.62 10.27
CA ALA A 91 -10.44 -0.86 11.50
C ALA A 91 -9.56 0.41 11.50
N GLY A 92 -10.17 1.57 11.71
CA GLY A 92 -9.49 2.87 11.70
C GLY A 92 -9.26 3.46 10.30
N PHE A 93 -9.72 2.82 9.22
CA PHE A 93 -9.70 3.44 7.88
C PHE A 93 -10.64 4.65 7.85
N ASN A 94 -10.11 5.76 7.36
CA ASN A 94 -10.83 7.01 7.09
C ASN A 94 -10.43 7.47 5.69
N TRP A 95 -11.19 7.02 4.70
CA TRP A 95 -10.88 7.15 3.28
C TRP A 95 -10.86 8.60 2.82
N GLU A 96 -9.80 8.98 2.12
CA GLU A 96 -9.64 10.27 1.48
C GLU A 96 -8.97 10.11 0.12
N TYR A 97 -9.43 10.91 -0.86
CA TYR A 97 -8.96 10.86 -2.24
C TYR A 97 -8.60 12.27 -2.70
N ASN A 98 -7.33 12.52 -2.95
CA ASN A 98 -6.84 13.81 -3.42
C ASN A 98 -6.05 13.68 -4.72
N LEU A 99 -6.15 14.71 -5.57
CA LEU A 99 -5.38 14.87 -6.79
C LEU A 99 -4.38 16.02 -6.59
N ILE A 100 -3.10 15.70 -6.62
CA ILE A 100 -1.99 16.65 -6.52
C ILE A 100 -1.68 17.19 -7.92
N GLN A 101 -1.63 18.50 -8.05
CA GLN A 101 -1.23 19.18 -9.29
C GLN A 101 0.29 19.12 -9.44
N ASP A 102 0.76 18.11 -10.10
CA ASP A 102 2.16 17.95 -10.52
C ASP A 102 2.18 17.19 -11.85
N ASP A 103 2.50 17.93 -12.91
CA ASP A 103 2.47 17.41 -14.27
C ASP A 103 3.80 16.73 -14.67
N THR A 104 4.71 16.59 -13.72
CA THR A 104 6.04 15.97 -13.91
C THR A 104 6.20 14.64 -13.18
N THR A 105 5.57 14.49 -12.04
CA THR A 105 5.66 13.29 -11.20
C THR A 105 4.59 12.27 -11.58
N VAL A 106 4.96 11.23 -12.31
CA VAL A 106 4.07 10.12 -12.64
C VAL A 106 4.00 9.18 -11.46
N ASN A 107 3.02 9.39 -10.56
CA ASN A 107 2.87 8.63 -9.33
C ASN A 107 1.43 8.61 -8.81
N ALA A 108 1.16 7.63 -7.95
CA ALA A 108 0.00 7.53 -7.07
C ALA A 108 0.39 6.68 -5.87
N TRP A 109 -0.33 6.80 -4.77
CA TRP A 109 -0.11 5.96 -3.58
C TRP A 109 -1.34 5.92 -2.67
N CYS A 110 -1.42 4.89 -1.84
CA CYS A 110 -2.37 4.77 -0.75
C CYS A 110 -1.63 4.45 0.55
N MET A 111 -1.66 5.36 1.50
CA MET A 111 -1.13 5.10 2.84
C MET A 111 -2.13 4.29 3.69
N PRO A 112 -1.65 3.53 4.70
CA PRO A 112 -2.51 2.86 5.67
C PRO A 112 -3.59 3.80 6.24
N GLY A 113 -4.80 3.28 6.42
CA GLY A 113 -5.95 4.08 6.81
C GLY A 113 -6.75 4.67 5.64
N GLY A 114 -6.41 4.32 4.37
CA GLY A 114 -7.18 4.72 3.20
C GLY A 114 -6.89 6.14 2.70
N LYS A 115 -5.69 6.65 2.93
CA LYS A 115 -5.25 7.99 2.51
C LYS A 115 -4.63 7.92 1.11
N VAL A 116 -5.38 8.31 0.09
CA VAL A 116 -5.03 8.15 -1.33
C VAL A 116 -4.66 9.49 -1.96
N ALA A 117 -3.56 9.52 -2.71
CA ALA A 117 -3.23 10.62 -3.60
C ALA A 117 -2.80 10.11 -4.98
N PHE A 118 -3.25 10.83 -5.98
CA PHE A 118 -2.82 10.73 -7.37
C PHE A 118 -2.14 12.02 -7.79
N TYR A 119 -1.19 11.94 -8.70
CA TYR A 119 -0.57 13.10 -9.33
C TYR A 119 -1.15 13.31 -10.72
N THR A 120 -1.27 14.56 -11.17
CA THR A 120 -1.87 14.85 -12.49
C THR A 120 -1.13 14.19 -13.64
N ALA A 121 0.20 14.03 -13.52
CA ALA A 121 1.03 13.43 -14.57
C ALA A 121 0.71 11.95 -14.88
N ILE A 122 0.07 11.19 -13.96
CA ILE A 122 -0.30 9.79 -14.24
C ILE A 122 -1.58 9.66 -15.07
N LEU A 123 -2.45 10.67 -15.05
CA LEU A 123 -3.78 10.61 -15.67
C LEU A 123 -3.74 10.32 -17.19
N PRO A 124 -2.83 10.91 -17.98
CA PRO A 124 -2.70 10.57 -19.41
C PRO A 124 -2.38 9.08 -19.65
N ILE A 125 -1.65 8.42 -18.73
CA ILE A 125 -1.31 7.00 -18.83
C ILE A 125 -2.51 6.13 -18.42
N CYS A 126 -3.26 6.58 -17.42
CA CYS A 126 -4.52 5.94 -17.02
C CYS A 126 -5.56 5.97 -18.15
N LYS A 127 -5.63 7.08 -18.91
CA LYS A 127 -6.60 7.37 -19.99
C LYS A 127 -8.02 7.65 -19.50
N ASP A 128 -8.58 6.76 -18.67
CA ASP A 128 -9.97 6.76 -18.24
C ASP A 128 -10.11 6.24 -16.79
N GLU A 129 -11.37 6.15 -16.31
CA GLU A 129 -11.69 5.61 -14.99
C GLU A 129 -11.16 4.19 -14.77
N THR A 130 -11.13 3.35 -15.81
CA THR A 130 -10.66 1.96 -15.70
C THR A 130 -9.16 1.92 -15.43
N GLY A 131 -8.36 2.75 -16.13
CA GLY A 131 -6.94 2.87 -15.84
C GLY A 131 -6.65 3.45 -14.46
N ILE A 132 -7.47 4.40 -13.99
CA ILE A 132 -7.38 4.89 -12.60
C ILE A 132 -7.71 3.76 -11.62
N ALA A 133 -8.72 2.92 -11.92
CA ALA A 133 -9.11 1.80 -11.06
C ALA A 133 -8.03 0.72 -10.97
N VAL A 134 -7.24 0.50 -12.03
CA VAL A 134 -6.07 -0.41 -11.99
C VAL A 134 -5.07 0.08 -10.95
N VAL A 135 -4.67 1.36 -11.01
CA VAL A 135 -3.71 1.94 -10.07
C VAL A 135 -4.31 2.01 -8.67
N MET A 136 -5.53 2.53 -8.54
CA MET A 136 -6.22 2.67 -7.25
C MET A 136 -6.38 1.33 -6.54
N GLY A 137 -6.80 0.29 -7.27
CA GLY A 137 -6.97 -1.06 -6.72
C GLY A 137 -5.64 -1.64 -6.22
N HIS A 138 -4.56 -1.44 -6.98
CA HIS A 138 -3.21 -1.85 -6.62
C HIS A 138 -2.71 -1.13 -5.35
N GLU A 139 -2.81 0.20 -5.30
CA GLU A 139 -2.35 1.00 -4.17
C GLU A 139 -3.16 0.71 -2.90
N VAL A 140 -4.49 0.59 -3.03
CA VAL A 140 -5.36 0.21 -1.92
C VAL A 140 -5.04 -1.21 -1.43
N ALA A 141 -4.70 -2.13 -2.33
CA ALA A 141 -4.29 -3.48 -1.95
C ALA A 141 -3.02 -3.48 -1.09
N HIS A 142 -2.02 -2.64 -1.39
CA HIS A 142 -0.85 -2.46 -0.53
C HIS A 142 -1.23 -2.01 0.89
N ALA A 143 -2.15 -1.04 1.00
CA ALA A 143 -2.60 -0.54 2.30
C ALA A 143 -3.38 -1.60 3.10
N VAL A 144 -4.29 -2.33 2.46
CA VAL A 144 -5.12 -3.39 3.08
C VAL A 144 -4.28 -4.61 3.48
N ALA A 145 -3.26 -4.96 2.67
CA ALA A 145 -2.31 -6.03 2.98
C ALA A 145 -1.25 -5.64 4.02
N ASN A 146 -1.26 -4.38 4.50
CA ASN A 146 -0.26 -3.84 5.44
C ASN A 146 1.20 -3.93 4.95
N HIS A 147 1.44 -3.90 3.65
CA HIS A 147 2.79 -3.98 3.07
C HIS A 147 3.71 -2.85 3.54
N GLY A 148 3.16 -1.65 3.77
CA GLY A 148 3.90 -0.53 4.35
C GLY A 148 4.39 -0.81 5.77
N ALA A 149 3.53 -1.37 6.63
CA ALA A 149 3.89 -1.74 8.00
C ALA A 149 4.93 -2.87 8.03
N GLU A 150 4.80 -3.87 7.14
CA GLU A 150 5.79 -4.94 6.99
C GLU A 150 7.16 -4.38 6.60
N ARG A 151 7.23 -3.54 5.55
CA ARG A 151 8.47 -2.90 5.10
C ARG A 151 9.13 -2.05 6.19
N MET A 152 8.34 -1.25 6.91
CA MET A 152 8.85 -0.48 8.04
C MET A 152 9.38 -1.39 9.15
N SER A 153 8.69 -2.51 9.43
CA SER A 153 9.13 -3.50 10.43
C SER A 153 10.45 -4.16 10.04
N GLU A 154 10.61 -4.52 8.77
CA GLU A 154 11.87 -5.07 8.23
C GLU A 154 13.02 -4.05 8.33
N GLN A 155 12.77 -2.77 7.99
CA GLN A 155 13.77 -1.71 8.08
C GLN A 155 14.16 -1.45 9.54
N LEU A 156 13.20 -1.38 10.44
CA LEU A 156 13.44 -1.21 11.87
C LEU A 156 14.32 -2.36 12.41
N LEU A 157 13.96 -3.60 12.06
CA LEU A 157 14.74 -4.77 12.43
C LEU A 157 16.17 -4.72 11.92
N ALA A 158 16.36 -4.29 10.67
CA ALA A 158 17.68 -4.18 10.05
C ALA A 158 18.56 -3.08 10.70
N GLN A 159 17.95 -1.98 11.16
CA GLN A 159 18.69 -0.84 11.71
C GLN A 159 19.04 -1.01 13.19
N VAL A 160 18.12 -1.48 14.00
CA VAL A 160 18.30 -1.50 15.47
C VAL A 160 18.50 -2.91 16.05
N GLY A 161 18.19 -3.95 15.28
CA GLY A 161 18.23 -5.32 15.75
C GLY A 161 17.09 -5.67 16.73
N LEU A 162 16.95 -6.96 17.03
CA LEU A 162 15.86 -7.49 17.87
C LEU A 162 15.90 -7.01 19.32
N GLU A 163 17.10 -6.83 19.88
CA GLU A 163 17.25 -6.45 21.31
C GLU A 163 16.76 -5.03 21.60
N ALA A 164 17.00 -4.10 20.67
CA ALA A 164 16.56 -2.71 20.80
C ALA A 164 15.06 -2.56 20.56
N ILE A 165 14.44 -3.39 19.72
CA ILE A 165 13.00 -3.32 19.44
C ILE A 165 12.16 -3.52 20.69
N GLY A 166 12.52 -4.50 21.54
CA GLY A 166 11.81 -4.76 22.79
C GLY A 166 11.81 -3.56 23.75
N THR A 167 12.90 -2.83 23.81
CA THR A 167 13.02 -1.63 24.64
C THR A 167 12.23 -0.44 24.08
N ILE A 168 12.25 -0.26 22.75
CA ILE A 168 11.60 0.86 22.07
C ILE A 168 10.06 0.72 22.12
N MET A 169 9.54 -0.49 21.92
CA MET A 169 8.09 -0.73 21.82
C MET A 169 7.37 -0.82 23.17
N GLY A 170 8.12 -0.98 24.29
CA GLY A 170 7.53 -1.27 25.60
C GLY A 170 7.21 -0.07 26.48
N GLU A 171 7.87 1.08 26.32
CA GLU A 171 7.89 2.08 27.39
C GLU A 171 7.25 3.44 27.06
N ASN A 172 7.17 3.86 25.81
CA ASN A 172 6.60 5.19 25.48
C ASN A 172 6.11 5.29 24.01
N PRO A 173 4.79 5.49 23.76
CA PRO A 173 4.25 5.62 22.41
C PRO A 173 4.89 6.75 21.59
N THR A 174 5.25 7.85 22.24
CA THR A 174 5.88 9.02 21.58
C THR A 174 7.32 8.69 21.18
N LEU A 175 8.05 7.99 22.02
CA LEU A 175 9.43 7.55 21.74
C LEU A 175 9.44 6.52 20.59
N THR A 176 8.49 5.58 20.61
CA THR A 176 8.29 4.61 19.54
C THR A 176 8.03 5.32 18.20
N GLN A 177 7.16 6.33 18.20
CA GLN A 177 6.84 7.12 17.02
C GLN A 177 8.07 7.88 16.49
N GLN A 178 8.82 8.54 17.37
CA GLN A 178 10.05 9.26 17.00
C GLN A 178 11.12 8.32 16.46
N THR A 179 11.29 7.16 17.06
CA THR A 179 12.27 6.16 16.62
C THR A 179 11.88 5.53 15.28
N LEU A 180 10.58 5.30 15.05
CA LEU A 180 10.07 4.87 13.77
C LEU A 180 10.30 5.91 12.68
N PHE A 181 10.07 7.20 12.97
CA PHE A 181 10.38 8.30 12.05
C PHE A 181 11.88 8.38 11.72
N GLN A 182 12.74 8.17 12.72
CA GLN A 182 14.20 8.17 12.53
C GLN A 182 14.68 6.92 11.78
N ALA A 183 14.13 5.74 12.10
CA ALA A 183 14.51 4.47 11.47
C ALA A 183 14.11 4.39 9.99
N VAL A 184 12.98 5.01 9.62
CA VAL A 184 12.50 5.08 8.23
C VAL A 184 13.22 6.20 7.45
N GLY A 185 13.97 7.05 8.15
CA GLY A 185 14.62 8.24 7.59
C GLY A 185 13.64 9.40 7.42
N MET A 186 14.06 10.58 7.88
CA MET A 186 13.28 11.82 7.76
C MET A 186 13.16 12.30 6.30
N GLY A 187 12.51 11.58 5.46
CA GLY A 187 12.35 11.88 4.04
C GLY A 187 11.70 10.77 3.25
N THR A 188 11.60 9.59 3.81
CA THR A 188 10.87 8.48 3.17
C THR A 188 9.41 8.58 3.55
N GLN A 189 8.63 9.24 2.71
CA GLN A 189 7.17 9.16 2.79
C GLN A 189 6.76 7.70 2.66
N LEU A 190 5.81 7.25 3.46
CA LEU A 190 5.27 5.87 3.39
C LEU A 190 4.85 5.48 1.97
N GLY A 191 4.38 6.43 1.18
CA GLY A 191 4.03 6.25 -0.23
C GLY A 191 5.22 6.09 -1.19
N LEU A 192 6.48 6.18 -0.72
CA LEU A 192 7.68 6.01 -1.55
C LEU A 192 8.49 4.76 -1.16
N LEU A 193 7.95 3.88 -0.32
CA LEU A 193 8.61 2.63 0.03
C LEU A 193 8.68 1.70 -1.18
N LYS A 194 9.87 1.21 -1.49
CA LYS A 194 10.03 0.19 -2.52
C LYS A 194 9.53 -1.16 -2.01
N PHE A 195 8.60 -1.78 -2.73
CA PHE A 195 8.02 -3.06 -2.37
C PHE A 195 8.80 -4.25 -2.96
N SER A 196 8.68 -5.41 -2.30
CA SER A 196 9.25 -6.65 -2.81
C SER A 196 8.38 -7.20 -3.96
N ARG A 197 8.94 -8.09 -4.79
CA ARG A 197 8.15 -8.78 -5.84
C ARG A 197 6.95 -9.55 -5.27
N THR A 198 7.07 -10.08 -4.06
CA THR A 198 5.97 -10.77 -3.38
C THR A 198 4.86 -9.78 -3.05
N HIS A 199 5.18 -8.59 -2.50
CA HIS A 199 4.20 -7.53 -2.23
C HIS A 199 3.50 -7.07 -3.51
N GLU A 200 4.26 -6.90 -4.60
CA GLU A 200 3.69 -6.51 -5.89
C GLU A 200 2.70 -7.56 -6.43
N SER A 201 3.07 -8.84 -6.41
CA SER A 201 2.20 -9.93 -6.85
C SER A 201 0.93 -10.04 -5.99
N GLU A 202 1.03 -9.82 -4.69
CA GLU A 202 -0.12 -9.77 -3.77
C GLU A 202 -1.03 -8.58 -4.07
N ALA A 203 -0.43 -7.39 -4.25
CA ALA A 203 -1.18 -6.17 -4.57
C ALA A 203 -1.86 -6.24 -5.93
N ASP A 204 -1.21 -6.83 -6.92
CA ASP A 204 -1.81 -7.06 -8.24
C ASP A 204 -3.01 -8.01 -8.17
N ARG A 205 -2.88 -9.16 -7.49
CA ARG A 205 -3.98 -10.11 -7.34
C ARG A 205 -5.17 -9.50 -6.61
N MET A 206 -4.92 -8.82 -5.49
CA MET A 206 -5.96 -8.15 -4.70
C MET A 206 -6.58 -6.99 -5.46
N GLY A 207 -5.74 -6.17 -6.11
CA GLY A 207 -6.18 -5.01 -6.90
C GLY A 207 -7.08 -5.39 -8.07
N LEU A 208 -6.78 -6.49 -8.76
CA LEU A 208 -7.65 -7.05 -9.81
C LEU A 208 -9.03 -7.43 -9.26
N ILE A 209 -9.10 -8.06 -8.09
CA ILE A 209 -10.37 -8.42 -7.44
C ILE A 209 -11.14 -7.14 -7.06
N PHE A 210 -10.47 -6.16 -6.46
CA PHE A 210 -11.10 -4.91 -6.02
C PHE A 210 -11.65 -4.11 -7.18
N MET A 211 -10.88 -3.94 -8.28
CA MET A 211 -11.37 -3.22 -9.45
C MET A 211 -12.52 -3.95 -10.14
N ALA A 212 -12.47 -5.29 -10.21
CA ALA A 212 -13.56 -6.09 -10.79
C ALA A 212 -14.85 -5.94 -9.98
N MET A 213 -14.78 -6.04 -8.64
CA MET A 213 -15.94 -5.83 -7.75
C MET A 213 -16.47 -4.40 -7.81
N ALA A 214 -15.59 -3.41 -8.07
CA ALA A 214 -15.98 -2.03 -8.30
C ALA A 214 -16.63 -1.79 -9.68
N GLY A 215 -16.75 -2.85 -10.52
CA GLY A 215 -17.37 -2.79 -11.84
C GLY A 215 -16.44 -2.23 -12.93
N TYR A 216 -15.12 -2.32 -12.74
CA TYR A 216 -14.12 -2.00 -13.76
C TYR A 216 -13.52 -3.29 -14.34
N ASP A 217 -13.36 -3.34 -15.66
CA ASP A 217 -12.86 -4.54 -16.35
C ASP A 217 -11.41 -4.87 -15.96
N PRO A 218 -11.14 -5.97 -15.25
CA PRO A 218 -9.80 -6.34 -14.83
C PRO A 218 -8.87 -6.70 -15.98
N ALA A 219 -9.39 -7.03 -17.18
CA ALA A 219 -8.58 -7.31 -18.36
C ALA A 219 -7.79 -6.08 -18.85
N GLN A 220 -8.13 -4.88 -18.38
CA GLN A 220 -7.39 -3.65 -18.69
C GLN A 220 -6.10 -3.47 -17.88
N ALA A 221 -5.90 -4.24 -16.80
CA ALA A 221 -4.72 -4.09 -15.95
C ALA A 221 -3.41 -4.46 -16.66
N PRO A 222 -3.27 -5.60 -17.36
CA PRO A 222 -2.07 -5.89 -18.13
C PRO A 222 -1.75 -4.80 -19.16
N GLU A 223 -2.76 -4.25 -19.83
CA GLU A 223 -2.60 -3.20 -20.83
C GLU A 223 -2.16 -1.87 -20.21
N PHE A 224 -2.67 -1.54 -19.02
CA PHE A 224 -2.19 -0.38 -18.26
C PHE A 224 -0.69 -0.51 -17.94
N TRP A 225 -0.24 -1.64 -17.39
CA TRP A 225 1.15 -1.84 -17.03
C TRP A 225 2.10 -1.89 -18.23
N LYS A 226 1.64 -2.40 -19.39
CA LYS A 226 2.38 -2.29 -20.66
C LYS A 226 2.57 -0.82 -21.07
N ARG A 227 1.52 0.00 -20.99
CA ARG A 227 1.62 1.44 -21.29
C ARG A 227 2.56 2.14 -20.30
N MET A 228 2.47 1.81 -19.01
CA MET A 228 3.35 2.37 -17.98
C MET A 228 4.81 2.03 -18.25
N ALA A 229 5.11 0.77 -18.60
CA ALA A 229 6.45 0.32 -18.98
C ALA A 229 6.96 1.03 -20.24
N ALA A 230 6.12 1.23 -21.26
CA ALA A 230 6.49 1.95 -22.47
C ALA A 230 6.85 3.42 -22.22
N ASN A 231 6.25 4.05 -21.20
CA ASN A 231 6.60 5.41 -20.78
C ASN A 231 7.96 5.49 -20.04
N SER A 232 8.58 4.37 -19.67
CA SER A 232 9.91 4.35 -19.05
C SER A 232 11.07 4.49 -20.04
N GLY A 233 10.79 4.45 -21.35
CA GLY A 233 11.80 4.63 -22.41
C GLY A 233 12.29 6.07 -22.61
N GLY A 234 11.79 7.05 -21.83
CA GLY A 234 12.21 8.43 -21.82
C GLY A 234 13.39 8.72 -20.88
N GLN A 235 13.83 9.99 -20.79
CA GLN A 235 14.95 10.41 -19.92
C GLN A 235 14.68 10.21 -18.41
N GLN A 236 13.44 10.04 -17.98
CA GLN A 236 13.09 9.82 -16.58
C GLN A 236 12.15 8.62 -16.45
N VAL A 237 12.55 7.66 -15.62
CA VAL A 237 11.70 6.53 -15.24
C VAL A 237 10.54 7.08 -14.38
N PRO A 238 9.27 6.75 -14.69
CA PRO A 238 8.14 7.09 -13.83
C PRO A 238 8.39 6.71 -12.37
N GLN A 239 8.09 7.62 -11.44
CA GLN A 239 8.33 7.38 -10.01
C GLN A 239 7.57 6.14 -9.53
N LEU A 240 6.36 5.91 -10.03
CA LEU A 240 5.60 4.70 -9.75
C LEU A 240 6.38 3.43 -10.11
N LEU A 241 7.10 3.40 -11.22
CA LEU A 241 7.90 2.23 -11.61
C LEU A 241 9.17 2.04 -10.76
N SER A 242 9.66 3.08 -10.11
CA SER A 242 10.80 2.94 -9.19
C SER A 242 10.43 2.24 -7.88
N THR A 243 9.18 2.38 -7.46
CA THR A 243 8.60 1.71 -6.28
C THR A 243 7.87 0.41 -6.64
N HIS A 244 7.27 0.35 -7.84
CA HIS A 244 6.47 -0.77 -8.37
C HIS A 244 6.97 -1.19 -9.76
N PRO A 245 8.02 -2.00 -9.85
CA PRO A 245 8.57 -2.41 -11.15
C PRO A 245 7.52 -3.11 -12.03
N ALA A 246 7.47 -2.72 -13.31
CA ALA A 246 6.66 -3.39 -14.32
C ALA A 246 7.59 -4.18 -15.26
N ASP A 247 7.77 -5.44 -14.97
CA ASP A 247 8.53 -6.38 -15.81
C ASP A 247 7.59 -7.37 -16.51
N GLU A 248 8.15 -8.19 -17.40
CA GLU A 248 7.39 -9.21 -18.13
C GLU A 248 6.74 -10.23 -17.19
N THR A 249 7.38 -10.53 -16.07
CA THR A 249 6.87 -11.44 -15.04
C THR A 249 5.58 -10.90 -14.44
N ARG A 250 5.52 -9.60 -14.16
CA ARG A 250 4.32 -8.94 -13.64
C ARG A 250 3.15 -9.04 -14.62
N ILE A 251 3.40 -8.78 -15.91
CA ILE A 251 2.37 -8.92 -16.95
C ILE A 251 1.84 -10.36 -17.05
N ALA A 252 2.74 -11.36 -16.98
CA ALA A 252 2.37 -12.76 -16.97
C ALA A 252 1.53 -13.13 -15.73
N ASP A 253 1.91 -12.63 -14.54
CA ASP A 253 1.20 -12.84 -13.29
C ASP A 253 -0.19 -12.20 -13.30
N LEU A 254 -0.33 -10.97 -13.79
CA LEU A 254 -1.62 -10.34 -13.98
C LEU A 254 -2.55 -11.20 -14.85
N ASN A 255 -2.07 -11.66 -16.02
CA ASN A 255 -2.86 -12.53 -16.90
C ASN A 255 -3.26 -13.86 -16.21
N ARG A 256 -2.40 -14.42 -15.37
CA ARG A 256 -2.70 -15.62 -14.58
C ARG A 256 -3.82 -15.39 -13.57
N TRP A 257 -3.92 -14.17 -12.97
CA TRP A 257 -4.94 -13.83 -11.97
C TRP A 257 -6.28 -13.38 -12.59
N LEU A 258 -6.31 -13.02 -13.88
CA LEU A 258 -7.53 -12.55 -14.55
C LEU A 258 -8.72 -13.51 -14.39
N PRO A 259 -8.60 -14.84 -14.56
CA PRO A 259 -9.74 -15.75 -14.43
C PRO A 259 -10.36 -15.75 -13.01
N GLU A 260 -9.56 -15.47 -11.98
CA GLU A 260 -10.05 -15.30 -10.61
C GLU A 260 -10.82 -13.98 -10.48
N ALA A 261 -10.23 -12.88 -10.91
CA ALA A 261 -10.82 -11.55 -10.82
C ALA A 261 -12.13 -11.42 -11.62
N GLN A 262 -12.19 -12.03 -12.79
CA GLN A 262 -13.38 -12.02 -13.66
C GLN A 262 -14.62 -12.62 -12.99
N LYS A 263 -14.48 -13.51 -12.01
CA LYS A 263 -15.62 -14.05 -11.24
C LYS A 263 -16.32 -12.98 -10.42
N TYR A 264 -15.64 -11.89 -10.11
CA TYR A 264 -16.16 -10.75 -9.32
C TYR A 264 -16.64 -9.60 -10.21
N TYR A 265 -16.31 -9.63 -11.50
CA TYR A 265 -16.65 -8.55 -12.42
C TYR A 265 -18.14 -8.57 -12.76
N LYS A 266 -18.80 -7.45 -12.48
CA LYS A 266 -20.18 -7.16 -12.89
C LYS A 266 -20.18 -5.75 -13.46
N PRO A 267 -20.32 -5.60 -14.79
CA PRO A 267 -20.28 -4.31 -15.48
C PRO A 267 -21.41 -3.37 -15.05
#